data_1fc9e143bb2177a7770d6f5cb0eace70
#
_entry.id   1fc9e143bb2177a7770d6f5cb0eace70
#
_cell.length_a   1.000
_cell.length_b   1.000
_cell.length_c   1.000
_cell.angle_alpha   90.00
_cell.angle_beta   90.00
_cell.angle_gamma   90.00
#
_symmetry.space_group_name_H-M   'P 1'
#
loop_
_entity.id
_entity.type
_entity.pdbx_description
1 polymer ?
#
loop_
_entity_poly.entity_id
_entity_poly.type
_entity_poly.pdbx_seq_one_letter_code
_entity_poly.pdbx_strand_id
1 'polypeptide(L)'
;MSVRAHTYVQLSVAGALLSLAVAAPPAAAGQGHAVPLRVATYNIHAGTGSDGVFDLDRQAAALRALGADVIGLQEVDVHWGARSGNLDVAGELARRLGMRVSFAPIYSLDPVEAGGPRREYGVAVLSRFPIRSETNHEITRLSTQDQNPVPAPAPGFGEVTLKVRGVPVQVFVTHLDYRADPAVRVAQVADTRRIMARERAALPGARQVLLGDFNAEPSAPELGPLWKELDDAGTGTGPTYPAAAPVKRIDYVAVGDGVRVEGAGVPAEATASDHRPVVVDVSLVRKGPGRD
;
A
#
# COMPACT_ATOMS: atom_id res chain seq x y z
N MET A 1 -68.66 -59.31 56.97
CA MET A 1 -68.31 -58.11 56.27
C MET A 1 -66.81 -57.83 56.50
N SER A 2 -65.99 -58.12 55.49
CA SER A 2 -64.53 -58.07 55.59
C SER A 2 -64.02 -56.81 54.94
N VAL A 3 -63.31 -55.98 55.65
CA VAL A 3 -62.64 -54.79 55.13
C VAL A 3 -61.18 -55.14 54.94
N ARG A 4 -60.74 -55.10 53.69
CA ARG A 4 -59.32 -55.30 53.30
C ARG A 4 -58.58 -53.95 53.44
N ALA A 5 -57.52 -54.00 54.24
CA ALA A 5 -56.58 -52.89 54.33
C ALA A 5 -55.58 -52.93 53.13
N HIS A 6 -55.40 -51.82 52.47
CA HIS A 6 -54.39 -51.66 51.43
C HIS A 6 -53.15 -50.94 52.04
N THR A 7 -52.04 -51.62 52.00
CA THR A 7 -50.73 -51.10 52.41
C THR A 7 -50.07 -50.38 51.20
N TYR A 8 -49.80 -49.09 51.36
CA TYR A 8 -49.00 -48.32 50.38
C TYR A 8 -47.52 -48.40 50.74
N VAL A 9 -46.75 -48.91 49.82
CA VAL A 9 -45.29 -48.86 49.85
C VAL A 9 -44.85 -47.60 49.20
N GLN A 10 -44.19 -46.68 49.94
CA GLN A 10 -43.51 -45.50 49.39
C GLN A 10 -42.12 -45.92 48.92
N LEU A 11 -41.86 -45.83 47.62
CA LEU A 11 -40.50 -45.89 47.07
C LEU A 11 -39.89 -44.47 47.11
N SER A 12 -38.83 -44.29 47.89
CA SER A 12 -38.02 -43.11 47.87
C SER A 12 -36.96 -43.22 46.78
N VAL A 13 -37.05 -42.41 45.72
CA VAL A 13 -36.00 -42.31 44.71
C VAL A 13 -35.05 -41.21 45.11
N ALA A 14 -33.84 -41.57 45.53
CA ALA A 14 -32.74 -40.64 45.75
C ALA A 14 -32.11 -40.25 44.42
N GLY A 15 -32.40 -39.05 43.95
CA GLY A 15 -31.78 -38.48 42.75
C GLY A 15 -30.39 -37.91 43.07
N ALA A 16 -29.35 -38.58 42.56
CA ALA A 16 -28.00 -38.05 42.59
C ALA A 16 -27.85 -36.96 41.50
N LEU A 17 -27.73 -35.71 41.88
CA LEU A 17 -27.38 -34.58 40.99
C LEU A 17 -25.88 -34.66 40.68
N LEU A 18 -25.52 -35.14 39.50
CA LEU A 18 -24.18 -35.01 38.92
C LEU A 18 -24.00 -33.59 38.43
N SER A 19 -23.22 -32.78 39.14
CA SER A 19 -22.80 -31.45 38.73
C SER A 19 -21.70 -31.61 37.66
N LEU A 20 -22.04 -31.44 36.38
CA LEU A 20 -21.05 -31.27 35.34
C LEU A 20 -20.41 -29.87 35.49
N ALA A 21 -19.18 -29.83 35.98
CA ALA A 21 -18.34 -28.65 35.90
C ALA A 21 -17.94 -28.43 34.43
N VAL A 22 -18.60 -27.48 33.74
CA VAL A 22 -18.18 -27.01 32.44
C VAL A 22 -16.88 -26.22 32.65
N ALA A 23 -15.76 -26.82 32.29
CA ALA A 23 -14.48 -26.09 32.24
C ALA A 23 -14.60 -24.98 31.20
N ALA A 24 -14.43 -23.73 31.62
CA ALA A 24 -14.33 -22.59 30.70
C ALA A 24 -13.15 -22.83 29.74
N PRO A 25 -13.31 -22.57 28.45
CA PRO A 25 -12.20 -22.65 27.52
C PRO A 25 -11.08 -21.70 27.98
N PRO A 26 -9.80 -22.09 27.81
CA PRO A 26 -8.69 -21.19 28.16
C PRO A 26 -8.85 -19.89 27.39
N ALA A 27 -8.81 -18.78 28.12
CA ALA A 27 -8.83 -17.45 27.51
C ALA A 27 -7.73 -17.40 26.44
N ALA A 28 -8.11 -17.13 25.21
CA ALA A 28 -7.19 -16.97 24.10
C ALA A 28 -6.13 -15.94 24.49
N ALA A 29 -4.88 -16.40 24.61
CA ALA A 29 -3.74 -15.56 24.96
C ALA A 29 -3.73 -14.35 24.02
N GLY A 30 -3.67 -13.15 24.62
CA GLY A 30 -3.88 -11.85 24.02
C GLY A 30 -3.42 -11.72 22.57
N GLN A 31 -4.35 -11.75 21.63
CA GLN A 31 -4.13 -11.20 20.31
C GLN A 31 -3.99 -9.69 20.50
N GLY A 32 -2.75 -9.19 20.48
CA GLY A 32 -2.49 -7.75 20.44
C GLY A 32 -3.41 -7.13 19.41
N HIS A 33 -4.21 -6.14 19.80
CA HIS A 33 -5.23 -5.53 18.92
C HIS A 33 -4.59 -5.12 17.60
N ALA A 34 -4.86 -5.88 16.54
CA ALA A 34 -4.43 -5.58 15.19
C ALA A 34 -5.10 -4.28 14.73
N VAL A 35 -4.35 -3.39 14.09
CA VAL A 35 -4.86 -2.11 13.60
C VAL A 35 -5.11 -2.25 12.11
N PRO A 36 -6.37 -2.20 11.65
CA PRO A 36 -6.68 -2.30 10.23
C PRO A 36 -6.20 -1.05 9.49
N LEU A 37 -5.71 -1.27 8.27
CA LEU A 37 -5.28 -0.25 7.33
C LEU A 37 -5.57 -0.74 5.91
N ARG A 38 -6.20 0.11 5.10
CA ARG A 38 -6.40 -0.15 3.68
C ARG A 38 -5.43 0.69 2.87
N VAL A 39 -4.60 0.05 2.06
CA VAL A 39 -3.59 0.70 1.22
C VAL A 39 -3.85 0.41 -0.25
N ALA A 40 -3.43 1.33 -1.12
CA ALA A 40 -3.50 1.14 -2.56
C ALA A 40 -2.28 1.71 -3.25
N THR A 41 -1.98 1.18 -4.45
CA THR A 41 -1.06 1.80 -5.42
C THR A 41 -1.78 2.01 -6.73
N TYR A 42 -1.48 3.10 -7.42
CA TYR A 42 -2.08 3.42 -8.70
C TYR A 42 -1.17 4.32 -9.55
N ASN A 43 -0.69 3.80 -10.67
CA ASN A 43 -0.10 4.63 -11.72
C ASN A 43 -1.24 5.41 -12.39
N ILE A 44 -1.23 6.74 -12.30
CA ILE A 44 -2.33 7.61 -12.73
C ILE A 44 -2.14 8.21 -14.13
N HIS A 45 -1.06 7.84 -14.84
CA HIS A 45 -0.78 8.32 -16.18
C HIS A 45 -0.96 9.85 -16.33
N ALA A 46 -0.36 10.62 -15.42
CA ALA A 46 -0.47 12.09 -15.33
C ALA A 46 -1.92 12.63 -15.25
N GLY A 47 -2.90 11.83 -14.81
CA GLY A 47 -4.31 12.19 -14.79
C GLY A 47 -5.04 11.94 -16.11
N THR A 48 -4.39 11.27 -17.06
CA THR A 48 -4.93 10.95 -18.37
C THR A 48 -5.53 9.54 -18.37
N GLY A 49 -6.76 9.44 -18.81
CA GLY A 49 -7.44 8.14 -18.92
C GLY A 49 -6.98 7.30 -20.09
N SER A 50 -7.45 6.05 -20.15
CA SER A 50 -7.20 5.14 -21.26
C SER A 50 -7.75 5.65 -22.63
N ASP A 51 -8.63 6.63 -22.59
CA ASP A 51 -9.17 7.35 -23.76
C ASP A 51 -8.27 8.52 -24.22
N GLY A 52 -7.14 8.77 -23.55
CA GLY A 52 -6.24 9.89 -23.83
C GLY A 52 -6.73 11.24 -23.30
N VAL A 53 -7.82 11.28 -22.53
CA VAL A 53 -8.39 12.53 -22.02
C VAL A 53 -7.91 12.77 -20.58
N PHE A 54 -7.31 13.95 -20.35
CA PHE A 54 -6.99 14.42 -19.01
C PHE A 54 -8.26 14.82 -18.25
N ASP A 55 -8.55 14.16 -17.12
CA ASP A 55 -9.76 14.39 -16.34
C ASP A 55 -9.52 14.07 -14.85
N LEU A 56 -9.23 15.10 -14.04
CA LEU A 56 -8.97 14.94 -12.61
C LEU A 56 -10.21 14.61 -11.79
N ASP A 57 -11.42 14.92 -12.25
CA ASP A 57 -12.65 14.54 -11.54
C ASP A 57 -12.91 13.04 -11.68
N ARG A 58 -12.71 12.49 -12.87
CA ARG A 58 -12.71 11.05 -13.13
C ARG A 58 -11.63 10.34 -12.31
N GLN A 59 -10.41 10.87 -12.31
CA GLN A 59 -9.30 10.33 -11.54
C GLN A 59 -9.60 10.31 -10.03
N ALA A 60 -10.11 11.43 -9.49
CA ALA A 60 -10.50 11.52 -8.09
C ALA A 60 -11.67 10.60 -7.73
N ALA A 61 -12.62 10.38 -8.65
CA ALA A 61 -13.72 9.43 -8.46
C ALA A 61 -13.19 7.99 -8.38
N ALA A 62 -12.28 7.60 -9.28
CA ALA A 62 -11.62 6.28 -9.25
C ALA A 62 -10.85 6.07 -7.93
N LEU A 63 -10.01 7.03 -7.53
CA LEU A 63 -9.27 6.97 -6.26
C LEU A 63 -10.19 6.89 -5.03
N ARG A 64 -11.30 7.63 -5.03
CA ARG A 64 -12.29 7.60 -3.93
C ARG A 64 -12.95 6.23 -3.82
N ALA A 65 -13.25 5.59 -4.95
CA ALA A 65 -13.86 4.27 -5.00
C ALA A 65 -12.99 3.16 -4.38
N LEU A 66 -11.66 3.35 -4.31
CA LEU A 66 -10.75 2.40 -3.65
C LEU A 66 -11.00 2.33 -2.13
N GLY A 67 -11.56 3.38 -1.53
CA GLY A 67 -11.79 3.46 -0.09
C GLY A 67 -10.50 3.38 0.75
N ALA A 68 -9.34 3.58 0.14
CA ALA A 68 -8.05 3.41 0.79
C ALA A 68 -7.75 4.54 1.79
N ASP A 69 -7.04 4.19 2.85
CA ASP A 69 -6.54 5.12 3.86
C ASP A 69 -5.22 5.78 3.42
N VAL A 70 -4.42 5.04 2.64
CA VAL A 70 -3.14 5.48 2.09
C VAL A 70 -3.04 5.01 0.65
N ILE A 71 -2.62 5.90 -0.25
CA ILE A 71 -2.50 5.61 -1.69
C ILE A 71 -1.13 6.08 -2.18
N GLY A 72 -0.36 5.18 -2.78
CA GLY A 72 0.83 5.52 -3.56
C GLY A 72 0.45 5.79 -5.01
N LEU A 73 0.89 6.91 -5.55
CA LEU A 73 0.65 7.31 -6.92
C LEU A 73 1.96 7.35 -7.71
N GLN A 74 1.92 6.88 -8.95
CA GLN A 74 3.00 6.98 -9.91
C GLN A 74 2.56 7.84 -11.10
N GLU A 75 3.52 8.37 -11.83
CA GLU A 75 3.33 9.28 -12.96
C GLU A 75 2.54 10.54 -12.58
N VAL A 76 2.97 11.19 -11.52
CA VAL A 76 2.33 12.40 -11.02
C VAL A 76 3.02 13.64 -11.58
N ASP A 77 2.27 14.46 -12.32
CA ASP A 77 2.70 15.77 -12.80
C ASP A 77 2.42 16.86 -11.75
N VAL A 78 3.40 17.75 -11.57
CA VAL A 78 3.23 19.01 -10.83
C VAL A 78 3.78 20.13 -11.72
N HIS A 79 2.90 20.94 -12.28
CA HIS A 79 3.22 22.01 -13.26
C HIS A 79 4.06 21.52 -14.45
N TRP A 80 3.99 20.21 -14.76
CA TRP A 80 4.88 19.56 -15.73
C TRP A 80 4.73 20.11 -17.15
N GLY A 81 3.50 20.32 -17.58
CA GLY A 81 3.22 20.81 -18.93
C GLY A 81 1.74 20.77 -19.29
N ALA A 82 1.47 21.08 -20.56
CA ALA A 82 0.12 21.20 -21.08
C ALA A 82 -0.70 19.89 -20.99
N ARG A 83 -0.06 18.72 -21.01
CA ARG A 83 -0.75 17.41 -20.92
C ARG A 83 -1.58 17.25 -19.64
N SER A 84 -1.16 17.90 -18.57
CA SER A 84 -1.84 17.90 -17.27
C SER A 84 -2.38 19.31 -16.91
N GLY A 85 -2.61 20.17 -17.90
CA GLY A 85 -3.12 21.52 -17.72
C GLY A 85 -2.21 22.45 -16.91
N ASN A 86 -0.93 22.13 -16.80
CA ASN A 86 0.05 22.81 -15.92
C ASN A 86 -0.36 22.82 -14.44
N LEU A 87 -1.21 21.87 -14.01
CA LEU A 87 -1.72 21.81 -12.64
C LEU A 87 -0.72 21.11 -11.69
N ASP A 88 -0.84 21.40 -10.41
CA ASP A 88 -0.35 20.55 -9.34
C ASP A 88 -1.34 19.39 -9.18
N VAL A 89 -1.14 18.31 -9.95
CA VAL A 89 -2.02 17.14 -9.94
C VAL A 89 -2.05 16.48 -8.57
N ALA A 90 -0.91 16.42 -7.86
CA ALA A 90 -0.83 15.83 -6.52
C ALA A 90 -1.70 16.59 -5.51
N GLY A 91 -1.53 17.93 -5.44
CA GLY A 91 -2.30 18.80 -4.57
C GLY A 91 -3.77 18.84 -4.91
N GLU A 92 -4.12 18.85 -6.20
CA GLU A 92 -5.51 18.84 -6.67
C GLU A 92 -6.24 17.55 -6.32
N LEU A 93 -5.61 16.39 -6.47
CA LEU A 93 -6.18 15.10 -6.07
C LEU A 93 -6.34 15.03 -4.54
N ALA A 94 -5.31 15.45 -3.79
CA ALA A 94 -5.36 15.50 -2.32
C ALA A 94 -6.55 16.37 -1.82
N ARG A 95 -6.74 17.54 -2.41
CA ARG A 95 -7.84 18.45 -2.09
C ARG A 95 -9.21 17.82 -2.38
N ARG A 96 -9.39 17.21 -3.56
CA ARG A 96 -10.65 16.54 -3.97
C ARG A 96 -10.98 15.35 -3.08
N LEU A 97 -9.97 14.66 -2.54
CA LEU A 97 -10.14 13.48 -1.68
C LEU A 97 -10.20 13.81 -0.19
N GLY A 98 -9.85 15.05 0.21
CA GLY A 98 -9.72 15.43 1.60
C GLY A 98 -8.57 14.69 2.30
N MET A 99 -7.50 14.37 1.57
CA MET A 99 -6.32 13.68 2.06
C MET A 99 -5.12 14.61 2.15
N ARG A 100 -4.11 14.23 2.92
CA ARG A 100 -2.79 14.86 2.93
C ARG A 100 -1.97 14.30 1.79
N VAL A 101 -1.00 15.06 1.30
CA VAL A 101 -0.11 14.65 0.22
C VAL A 101 1.35 14.88 0.60
N SER A 102 2.21 13.96 0.18
CA SER A 102 3.65 14.13 0.05
C SER A 102 4.02 13.78 -1.38
N PHE A 103 4.72 14.70 -2.06
CA PHE A 103 5.15 14.52 -3.44
C PHE A 103 6.68 14.38 -3.49
N ALA A 104 7.15 13.36 -4.18
CA ALA A 104 8.57 13.06 -4.36
C ALA A 104 8.93 13.14 -5.86
N PRO A 105 9.44 14.28 -6.33
CA PRO A 105 9.84 14.44 -7.71
C PRO A 105 10.97 13.50 -8.11
N ILE A 106 10.84 12.90 -9.29
CA ILE A 106 11.91 12.22 -10.04
C ILE A 106 12.65 13.27 -10.88
N TYR A 107 11.90 14.16 -11.49
CA TYR A 107 12.42 15.28 -12.26
C TYR A 107 11.90 16.61 -11.68
N SER A 108 12.79 17.60 -11.65
CA SER A 108 12.45 18.96 -11.28
C SER A 108 13.19 19.89 -12.23
N LEU A 109 12.47 20.40 -13.24
CA LEU A 109 12.99 21.22 -14.32
C LEU A 109 12.66 22.69 -14.08
N ASP A 110 13.40 23.56 -14.75
CA ASP A 110 13.13 24.98 -14.67
C ASP A 110 11.74 25.33 -15.23
N PRO A 111 11.08 26.36 -14.67
CA PRO A 111 9.79 26.81 -15.15
C PRO A 111 9.86 27.25 -16.62
N VAL A 112 8.72 27.16 -17.33
CA VAL A 112 8.61 27.67 -18.72
C VAL A 112 8.79 29.17 -18.75
N GLU A 113 8.24 29.86 -17.77
CA GLU A 113 8.34 31.34 -17.63
C GLU A 113 9.16 31.68 -16.38
N ALA A 114 9.98 32.71 -16.47
CA ALA A 114 10.79 33.21 -15.36
C ALA A 114 9.90 33.56 -14.16
N GLY A 115 10.22 33.01 -13.00
CA GLY A 115 9.44 33.20 -11.77
C GLY A 115 8.19 32.33 -11.62
N GLY A 116 7.90 31.49 -12.61
CA GLY A 116 6.83 30.47 -12.54
C GLY A 116 7.20 29.29 -11.60
N PRO A 117 6.28 28.35 -11.39
CA PRO A 117 6.55 27.14 -10.64
C PRO A 117 7.49 26.20 -11.42
N ARG A 118 8.28 25.39 -10.70
CA ARG A 118 9.09 24.33 -11.31
C ARG A 118 8.19 23.28 -11.95
N ARG A 119 8.68 22.70 -13.03
CA ARG A 119 8.01 21.59 -13.72
C ARG A 119 8.50 20.29 -13.14
N GLU A 120 7.63 19.56 -12.47
CA GLU A 120 8.02 18.38 -11.73
C GLU A 120 7.17 17.17 -12.12
N TYR A 121 7.84 16.02 -12.16
CA TYR A 121 7.22 14.72 -12.42
C TYR A 121 7.77 13.71 -11.44
N GLY A 122 6.88 12.89 -10.83
CA GLY A 122 7.35 11.97 -9.82
C GLY A 122 6.28 11.01 -9.31
N VAL A 123 6.44 10.70 -8.04
CA VAL A 123 5.53 9.83 -7.28
C VAL A 123 4.94 10.60 -6.10
N ALA A 124 3.80 10.14 -5.59
CA ALA A 124 3.19 10.78 -4.42
C ALA A 124 2.58 9.77 -3.46
N VAL A 125 2.43 10.15 -2.19
CA VAL A 125 1.62 9.44 -1.21
C VAL A 125 0.47 10.33 -0.77
N LEU A 126 -0.75 9.83 -0.94
CA LEU A 126 -1.95 10.41 -0.33
C LEU A 126 -2.26 9.67 0.97
N SER A 127 -2.60 10.39 2.04
CA SER A 127 -2.88 9.80 3.34
C SER A 127 -4.04 10.48 4.07
N ARG A 128 -4.96 9.69 4.63
CA ARG A 128 -5.96 10.16 5.61
C ARG A 128 -5.32 10.47 6.96
N PHE A 129 -4.18 9.87 7.26
CA PHE A 129 -3.44 10.12 8.50
C PHE A 129 -2.49 11.30 8.34
N PRO A 130 -2.14 11.99 9.45
CA PRO A 130 -1.09 13.02 9.41
C PRO A 130 0.27 12.43 9.00
N ILE A 131 0.90 13.06 8.01
CA ILE A 131 2.28 12.79 7.63
C ILE A 131 3.16 13.43 8.70
N ARG A 132 4.06 12.65 9.32
CA ARG A 132 4.96 13.07 10.40
C ARG A 132 6.32 13.51 9.89
N SER A 133 6.81 12.80 8.90
CA SER A 133 8.03 13.12 8.15
C SER A 133 7.87 12.61 6.73
N GLU A 134 8.63 13.23 5.84
CA GLU A 134 8.73 12.85 4.44
C GLU A 134 10.19 12.95 3.98
N THR A 135 10.59 12.08 3.09
CA THR A 135 11.91 12.04 2.49
C THR A 135 11.81 11.59 1.04
N ASN A 136 12.51 12.30 0.16
CA ASN A 136 12.70 11.88 -1.23
C ASN A 136 14.11 11.30 -1.38
N HIS A 137 14.22 9.98 -1.32
CA HIS A 137 15.50 9.29 -1.42
C HIS A 137 15.97 9.19 -2.86
N GLU A 138 17.29 9.10 -3.02
CA GLU A 138 17.92 8.80 -4.30
C GLU A 138 18.09 7.29 -4.46
N ILE A 139 17.69 6.79 -5.61
CA ILE A 139 17.98 5.44 -6.12
C ILE A 139 18.61 5.56 -7.50
N THR A 140 19.26 4.51 -7.97
CA THR A 140 19.82 4.49 -9.32
C THR A 140 18.73 4.74 -10.35
N ARG A 141 18.92 5.73 -11.23
CA ARG A 141 17.99 6.04 -12.33
C ARG A 141 18.76 6.25 -13.63
N LEU A 142 18.07 5.94 -14.71
CA LEU A 142 18.53 6.27 -16.06
C LEU A 142 17.55 7.33 -16.62
N SER A 143 18.02 8.56 -16.69
CA SER A 143 17.20 9.72 -17.06
C SER A 143 16.49 9.51 -18.42
N THR A 144 15.24 9.98 -18.50
CA THR A 144 14.48 10.08 -19.76
C THR A 144 14.52 11.50 -20.34
N GLN A 145 15.18 12.43 -19.63
CA GLN A 145 15.30 13.84 -20.02
C GLN A 145 16.64 14.15 -20.68
N ASP A 146 17.67 13.34 -20.41
CA ASP A 146 19.02 13.54 -20.95
C ASP A 146 19.17 12.89 -22.31
N GLN A 147 19.98 13.50 -23.18
CA GLN A 147 20.28 12.95 -24.51
C GLN A 147 21.14 11.68 -24.47
N ASN A 148 22.09 11.63 -23.53
CA ASN A 148 23.01 10.49 -23.33
C ASN A 148 23.02 10.09 -21.85
N PRO A 149 21.92 9.48 -21.35
CA PRO A 149 21.80 9.17 -19.95
C PRO A 149 22.76 8.04 -19.55
N VAL A 150 23.30 8.16 -18.34
CA VAL A 150 24.01 7.08 -17.66
C VAL A 150 23.32 6.79 -16.33
N PRO A 151 23.31 5.54 -15.87
CA PRO A 151 22.73 5.24 -14.56
C PRO A 151 23.45 6.01 -13.45
N ALA A 152 22.71 6.77 -12.66
CA ALA A 152 23.24 7.57 -11.55
C ALA A 152 22.19 7.66 -10.42
N PRO A 153 22.62 7.90 -9.16
CA PRO A 153 21.70 8.25 -8.08
C PRO A 153 20.87 9.49 -8.45
N ALA A 154 19.56 9.39 -8.32
CA ALA A 154 18.63 10.51 -8.54
C ALA A 154 17.37 10.32 -7.69
N PRO A 155 16.66 11.41 -7.33
CA PRO A 155 15.49 11.35 -6.46
C PRO A 155 14.30 10.61 -7.08
N GLY A 156 13.23 10.46 -6.29
CA GLY A 156 11.96 9.88 -6.71
C GLY A 156 11.65 8.53 -6.08
N PHE A 157 12.31 8.18 -4.99
CA PHE A 157 11.87 7.13 -4.07
C PHE A 157 11.32 7.79 -2.81
N GLY A 158 10.00 8.01 -2.80
CA GLY A 158 9.33 8.74 -1.74
C GLY A 158 9.12 7.88 -0.50
N GLU A 159 9.35 8.47 0.69
CA GLU A 159 9.01 7.89 1.98
C GLU A 159 8.17 8.87 2.79
N VAL A 160 7.14 8.36 3.46
CA VAL A 160 6.43 9.07 4.51
C VAL A 160 6.33 8.22 5.77
N THR A 161 6.49 8.86 6.93
CA THR A 161 6.18 8.24 8.22
C THR A 161 4.80 8.69 8.69
N LEU A 162 3.94 7.73 8.96
CA LEU A 162 2.59 7.92 9.47
C LEU A 162 2.46 7.37 10.89
N LYS A 163 1.46 7.85 11.65
CA LYS A 163 1.05 7.23 12.91
C LYS A 163 -0.39 6.74 12.78
N VAL A 164 -0.55 5.46 12.42
CA VAL A 164 -1.86 4.84 12.18
C VAL A 164 -2.40 4.29 13.49
N ARG A 165 -3.33 5.00 14.13
CA ARG A 165 -3.96 4.58 15.41
C ARG A 165 -2.92 4.13 16.47
N GLY A 166 -1.81 4.84 16.54
CA GLY A 166 -0.72 4.59 17.49
C GLY A 166 0.43 3.74 16.97
N VAL A 167 0.28 3.06 15.83
CA VAL A 167 1.35 2.26 15.20
C VAL A 167 2.13 3.15 14.23
N PRO A 168 3.47 3.23 14.33
CA PRO A 168 4.29 3.91 13.33
C PRO A 168 4.34 3.06 12.04
N VAL A 169 4.13 3.71 10.90
CA VAL A 169 4.16 3.09 9.58
C VAL A 169 5.00 3.92 8.64
N GLN A 170 6.02 3.32 8.06
CA GLN A 170 6.80 3.88 6.96
C GLN A 170 6.19 3.40 5.65
N VAL A 171 5.73 4.32 4.84
CA VAL A 171 5.17 4.03 3.51
C VAL A 171 6.14 4.56 2.48
N PHE A 172 6.59 3.66 1.63
CA PHE A 172 7.47 3.97 0.51
C PHE A 172 6.68 3.91 -0.80
N VAL A 173 7.02 4.78 -1.74
CA VAL A 173 6.43 4.78 -3.08
C VAL A 173 7.52 4.90 -4.14
N THR A 174 7.42 4.09 -5.19
CA THR A 174 8.41 4.05 -6.28
C THR A 174 7.73 3.91 -7.64
N HIS A 175 8.48 4.23 -8.68
CA HIS A 175 8.23 3.86 -10.07
C HIS A 175 9.58 3.43 -10.65
N LEU A 176 9.73 2.11 -10.90
CA LEU A 176 10.98 1.54 -11.40
C LEU A 176 11.13 1.74 -12.90
N ASP A 177 12.32 1.52 -13.39
CA ASP A 177 12.66 1.70 -14.81
C ASP A 177 11.83 0.76 -15.70
N TYR A 178 11.25 1.31 -16.77
CA TYR A 178 10.34 0.60 -17.68
C TYR A 178 11.05 -0.16 -18.80
N ARG A 179 12.35 0.05 -19.00
CA ARG A 179 13.09 -0.51 -20.12
C ARG A 179 13.16 -2.03 -20.05
N ALA A 180 13.26 -2.68 -21.22
CA ALA A 180 13.35 -4.14 -21.29
C ALA A 180 14.62 -4.68 -20.63
N ASP A 181 15.74 -3.97 -20.73
CA ASP A 181 16.97 -4.31 -20.00
C ASP A 181 16.77 -4.10 -18.49
N PRO A 182 16.89 -5.14 -17.65
CA PRO A 182 16.65 -5.04 -16.22
C PRO A 182 17.82 -4.41 -15.43
N ALA A 183 18.94 -4.06 -16.07
CA ALA A 183 20.14 -3.62 -15.36
C ALA A 183 19.87 -2.44 -14.40
N VAL A 184 19.08 -1.45 -14.82
CA VAL A 184 18.69 -0.31 -13.96
C VAL A 184 17.77 -0.77 -12.84
N ARG A 185 16.78 -1.64 -13.10
CA ARG A 185 15.87 -2.17 -12.07
C ARG A 185 16.62 -3.01 -11.03
N VAL A 186 17.63 -3.79 -11.44
CA VAL A 186 18.51 -4.53 -10.50
C VAL A 186 19.15 -3.57 -9.50
N ALA A 187 19.71 -2.45 -9.97
CA ALA A 187 20.31 -1.45 -9.10
C ALA A 187 19.24 -0.75 -8.23
N GLN A 188 18.09 -0.39 -8.80
CA GLN A 188 16.98 0.23 -8.09
C GLN A 188 16.45 -0.66 -6.96
N VAL A 189 16.31 -1.96 -7.19
CA VAL A 189 15.91 -2.94 -6.16
C VAL A 189 16.94 -3.01 -5.04
N ALA A 190 18.25 -3.03 -5.38
CA ALA A 190 19.31 -3.03 -4.38
C ALA A 190 19.30 -1.76 -3.52
N ASP A 191 19.12 -0.58 -4.14
CA ASP A 191 19.00 0.70 -3.44
C ASP A 191 17.75 0.76 -2.55
N THR A 192 16.59 0.34 -3.07
CA THR A 192 15.33 0.26 -2.32
C THR A 192 15.49 -0.57 -1.05
N ARG A 193 16.05 -1.77 -1.15
CA ARG A 193 16.29 -2.66 -0.01
C ARG A 193 17.24 -2.01 1.02
N ARG A 194 18.35 -1.43 0.56
CA ARG A 194 19.33 -0.75 1.41
C ARG A 194 18.68 0.43 2.17
N ILE A 195 17.88 1.23 1.50
CA ILE A 195 17.18 2.38 2.10
C ILE A 195 16.15 1.88 3.11
N MET A 196 15.27 0.97 2.74
CA MET A 196 14.24 0.43 3.65
C MET A 196 14.86 -0.23 4.89
N ALA A 197 15.97 -0.95 4.75
CA ALA A 197 16.69 -1.54 5.89
C ALA A 197 17.24 -0.46 6.83
N ARG A 198 17.82 0.62 6.29
CA ARG A 198 18.33 1.75 7.06
C ARG A 198 17.19 2.44 7.83
N GLU A 199 16.08 2.74 7.17
CA GLU A 199 14.94 3.43 7.78
C GLU A 199 14.24 2.55 8.84
N ARG A 200 14.18 1.24 8.63
CA ARG A 200 13.71 0.27 9.65
C ARG A 200 14.60 0.28 10.89
N ALA A 201 15.90 0.39 10.71
CA ALA A 201 16.85 0.49 11.83
C ALA A 201 16.73 1.84 12.56
N ALA A 202 16.46 2.92 11.83
CA ALA A 202 16.29 4.27 12.40
C ALA A 202 14.98 4.42 13.20
N LEU A 203 13.93 3.67 12.83
CA LEU A 203 12.63 3.68 13.53
C LEU A 203 12.21 2.28 13.94
N PRO A 204 12.80 1.70 15.01
CA PRO A 204 12.49 0.36 15.47
C PRO A 204 11.01 0.20 15.80
N GLY A 205 10.39 -0.85 15.27
CA GLY A 205 8.97 -1.14 15.49
C GLY A 205 8.02 -0.51 14.49
N ALA A 206 8.47 0.35 13.58
CA ALA A 206 7.68 0.80 12.45
C ALA A 206 7.34 -0.39 11.53
N ARG A 207 6.14 -0.33 10.95
CA ARG A 207 5.69 -1.25 9.89
C ARG A 207 6.04 -0.65 8.56
N GLN A 208 6.56 -1.45 7.64
CA GLN A 208 6.95 -0.97 6.32
C GLN A 208 5.97 -1.46 5.26
N VAL A 209 5.58 -0.55 4.36
CA VAL A 209 4.77 -0.82 3.18
C VAL A 209 5.44 -0.15 1.99
N LEU A 210 5.66 -0.90 0.92
CA LEU A 210 6.19 -0.39 -0.35
C LEU A 210 5.10 -0.48 -1.41
N LEU A 211 4.84 0.65 -2.07
CA LEU A 211 3.84 0.84 -3.10
C LEU A 211 4.52 1.21 -4.42
N GLY A 212 4.08 0.69 -5.54
CA GLY A 212 4.66 1.15 -6.79
C GLY A 212 4.28 0.37 -8.03
N ASP A 213 4.59 1.00 -9.16
CA ASP A 213 4.77 0.37 -10.46
C ASP A 213 6.23 -0.09 -10.57
N PHE A 214 6.43 -1.41 -10.58
CA PHE A 214 7.78 -1.98 -10.64
C PHE A 214 8.24 -2.27 -12.06
N ASN A 215 7.37 -2.07 -13.06
CA ASN A 215 7.65 -2.33 -14.48
C ASN A 215 8.25 -3.73 -14.75
N ALA A 216 7.94 -4.68 -13.89
CA ALA A 216 8.40 -6.06 -13.95
C ALA A 216 7.34 -7.01 -13.40
N GLU A 217 7.20 -8.19 -13.98
CA GLU A 217 6.27 -9.21 -13.49
C GLU A 217 6.82 -9.92 -12.24
N PRO A 218 5.98 -10.57 -11.41
CA PRO A 218 6.39 -11.15 -10.12
C PRO A 218 7.55 -12.13 -10.20
N SER A 219 7.66 -12.84 -11.32
CA SER A 219 8.72 -13.85 -11.58
C SER A 219 10.02 -13.23 -12.11
N ALA A 220 10.06 -11.93 -12.34
CA ALA A 220 11.26 -11.26 -12.84
C ALA A 220 12.42 -11.42 -11.86
N PRO A 221 13.60 -11.93 -12.31
CA PRO A 221 14.71 -12.26 -11.43
C PRO A 221 15.20 -11.07 -10.59
N GLU A 222 15.11 -9.85 -11.12
CA GLU A 222 15.53 -8.63 -10.46
C GLU A 222 14.66 -8.29 -9.23
N LEU A 223 13.41 -8.76 -9.16
CA LEU A 223 12.54 -8.59 -7.99
C LEU A 223 12.78 -9.65 -6.91
N GLY A 224 13.43 -10.78 -7.24
CA GLY A 224 13.67 -11.87 -6.30
C GLY A 224 14.33 -11.47 -4.98
N PRO A 225 15.36 -10.57 -4.97
CA PRO A 225 15.91 -10.07 -3.71
C PRO A 225 14.92 -9.30 -2.84
N LEU A 226 13.96 -8.58 -3.43
CA LEU A 226 12.93 -7.85 -2.70
C LEU A 226 11.96 -8.79 -2.00
N TRP A 227 11.55 -9.86 -2.69
CA TRP A 227 10.64 -10.89 -2.17
C TRP A 227 11.23 -11.78 -1.06
N LYS A 228 12.54 -11.64 -0.76
CA LYS A 228 13.16 -12.27 0.41
C LYS A 228 12.96 -11.46 1.71
N GLU A 229 12.58 -10.20 1.60
CA GLU A 229 12.47 -9.26 2.72
C GLU A 229 11.06 -8.71 2.89
N LEU A 230 10.26 -8.72 1.82
CA LEU A 230 8.88 -8.23 1.79
C LEU A 230 7.96 -9.30 1.20
N ASP A 231 6.75 -9.36 1.72
CA ASP A 231 5.68 -10.17 1.14
C ASP A 231 4.96 -9.38 0.05
N ASP A 232 4.78 -9.98 -1.12
CA ASP A 232 3.91 -9.46 -2.17
C ASP A 232 2.45 -9.64 -1.76
N ALA A 233 1.85 -8.58 -1.26
CA ALA A 233 0.49 -8.58 -0.74
C ALA A 233 -0.58 -8.76 -1.83
N GLY A 234 -0.22 -8.56 -3.10
CA GLY A 234 -1.08 -8.79 -4.26
C GLY A 234 -0.96 -10.18 -4.88
N THR A 235 -0.27 -11.12 -4.23
CA THR A 235 -0.13 -12.49 -4.74
C THR A 235 -1.51 -13.12 -4.98
N GLY A 236 -1.72 -13.66 -6.19
CA GLY A 236 -2.99 -14.26 -6.60
C GLY A 236 -4.05 -13.25 -7.10
N THR A 237 -3.75 -11.94 -7.11
CA THR A 237 -4.60 -10.95 -7.80
C THR A 237 -4.37 -10.97 -9.31
N GLY A 238 -5.27 -10.31 -10.05
CA GLY A 238 -5.17 -10.22 -11.50
C GLY A 238 -4.09 -9.26 -12.00
N PRO A 239 -3.87 -9.24 -13.33
CA PRO A 239 -2.97 -8.29 -13.99
C PRO A 239 -3.49 -6.85 -13.88
N THR A 240 -2.56 -5.88 -13.97
CA THR A 240 -2.84 -4.45 -13.77
C THR A 240 -2.70 -3.63 -15.06
N TYR A 241 -1.96 -4.12 -16.05
CA TYR A 241 -1.63 -3.39 -17.28
C TYR A 241 -1.82 -4.23 -18.54
N PRO A 242 -2.29 -3.64 -19.67
CA PRO A 242 -2.98 -2.35 -19.74
C PRO A 242 -4.39 -2.42 -19.16
N ALA A 243 -4.93 -1.32 -18.63
CA ALA A 243 -6.19 -1.31 -17.89
C ALA A 243 -7.39 -1.88 -18.66
N ALA A 244 -7.49 -1.60 -19.97
CA ALA A 244 -8.61 -2.05 -20.81
C ALA A 244 -8.65 -3.58 -20.98
N ALA A 245 -7.48 -4.24 -21.15
CA ALA A 245 -7.34 -5.68 -21.33
C ALA A 245 -6.04 -6.15 -20.63
N PRO A 246 -6.04 -6.26 -19.32
CA PRO A 246 -4.81 -6.46 -18.55
C PRO A 246 -4.21 -7.85 -18.78
N VAL A 247 -2.90 -7.86 -19.02
CA VAL A 247 -2.10 -9.07 -19.30
C VAL A 247 -0.84 -9.14 -18.45
N LYS A 248 -0.40 -8.02 -17.84
CA LYS A 248 0.79 -7.95 -17.00
C LYS A 248 0.42 -7.48 -15.60
N ARG A 249 1.01 -8.08 -14.57
CA ARG A 249 0.93 -7.60 -13.18
C ARG A 249 2.25 -6.92 -12.84
N ILE A 250 2.29 -5.60 -12.88
CA ILE A 250 3.50 -4.78 -12.69
C ILE A 250 3.37 -3.76 -11.55
N ASP A 251 2.17 -3.61 -10.99
CA ASP A 251 1.89 -2.74 -9.84
C ASP A 251 1.78 -3.57 -8.56
N TYR A 252 2.38 -3.09 -7.47
CA TYR A 252 2.55 -3.85 -6.25
C TYR A 252 2.27 -3.07 -4.98
N VAL A 253 1.70 -3.79 -4.02
CA VAL A 253 1.77 -3.48 -2.60
C VAL A 253 2.61 -4.57 -1.96
N ALA A 254 3.77 -4.21 -1.42
CA ALA A 254 4.64 -5.13 -0.71
C ALA A 254 4.75 -4.73 0.76
N VAL A 255 4.75 -5.69 1.67
CA VAL A 255 4.65 -5.46 3.10
C VAL A 255 5.77 -6.15 3.86
N GLY A 256 6.29 -5.46 4.88
CA GLY A 256 7.33 -5.99 5.77
C GLY A 256 6.77 -6.63 7.04
N ASP A 257 7.67 -7.05 7.91
CA ASP A 257 7.37 -7.70 9.18
C ASP A 257 6.31 -6.97 10.01
N GLY A 258 5.39 -7.76 10.57
CA GLY A 258 4.32 -7.26 11.44
C GLY A 258 3.19 -6.54 10.70
N VAL A 259 3.14 -6.67 9.39
CA VAL A 259 1.98 -6.35 8.54
C VAL A 259 1.39 -7.66 8.05
N ARG A 260 0.13 -7.93 8.35
CA ARG A 260 -0.57 -9.13 7.89
C ARG A 260 -1.56 -8.75 6.81
N VAL A 261 -1.52 -9.44 5.68
CA VAL A 261 -2.47 -9.27 4.58
C VAL A 261 -3.78 -9.96 4.95
N GLU A 262 -4.89 -9.23 4.88
CA GLU A 262 -6.25 -9.73 5.13
C GLU A 262 -7.02 -9.95 3.83
N GLY A 263 -6.68 -9.20 2.80
CA GLY A 263 -7.27 -9.33 1.47
C GLY A 263 -6.60 -8.41 0.47
N ALA A 264 -6.66 -8.77 -0.79
CA ALA A 264 -6.12 -7.98 -1.89
C ALA A 264 -6.99 -8.10 -3.14
N GLY A 265 -6.95 -7.09 -4.00
CA GLY A 265 -7.68 -7.11 -5.26
C GLY A 265 -7.18 -6.07 -6.25
N VAL A 266 -7.50 -6.32 -7.51
CA VAL A 266 -7.31 -5.39 -8.62
C VAL A 266 -8.70 -4.97 -9.10
N PRO A 267 -9.22 -3.81 -8.67
CA PRO A 267 -10.50 -3.29 -9.15
C PRO A 267 -10.51 -3.16 -10.68
N ALA A 268 -11.66 -3.45 -11.29
CA ALA A 268 -11.83 -3.38 -12.74
C ALA A 268 -11.99 -1.94 -13.25
N GLU A 269 -11.17 -1.01 -12.71
CA GLU A 269 -11.07 0.36 -13.21
C GLU A 269 -10.27 0.36 -14.52
N ALA A 270 -10.88 0.81 -15.59
CA ALA A 270 -10.29 0.73 -16.92
C ALA A 270 -10.33 2.06 -17.68
N THR A 271 -10.79 3.13 -17.04
CA THR A 271 -11.05 4.41 -17.71
C THR A 271 -10.20 5.56 -17.22
N ALA A 272 -9.87 5.57 -15.93
CA ALA A 272 -9.16 6.69 -15.30
C ALA A 272 -7.65 6.69 -15.53
N SER A 273 -7.07 5.57 -15.96
CA SER A 273 -5.64 5.41 -16.30
C SER A 273 -5.47 4.25 -17.29
N ASP A 274 -4.29 4.08 -17.85
CA ASP A 274 -3.89 2.89 -18.60
C ASP A 274 -3.41 1.73 -17.69
N HIS A 275 -3.31 1.95 -16.36
CA HIS A 275 -3.14 0.92 -15.35
C HIS A 275 -4.42 0.67 -14.56
N ARG A 276 -4.53 -0.48 -13.88
CA ARG A 276 -5.51 -0.77 -12.84
C ARG A 276 -4.86 -0.63 -11.46
N PRO A 277 -5.59 -0.08 -10.47
CA PRO A 277 -5.06 0.02 -9.11
C PRO A 277 -4.97 -1.35 -8.44
N VAL A 278 -4.03 -1.49 -7.49
CA VAL A 278 -3.99 -2.61 -6.53
C VAL A 278 -4.43 -2.10 -5.18
N VAL A 279 -5.37 -2.80 -4.54
CA VAL A 279 -5.88 -2.47 -3.20
C VAL A 279 -5.63 -3.63 -2.26
N VAL A 280 -5.13 -3.35 -1.07
CA VAL A 280 -4.83 -4.36 -0.05
C VAL A 280 -5.38 -3.92 1.30
N ASP A 281 -6.10 -4.82 1.95
CA ASP A 281 -6.47 -4.70 3.35
C ASP A 281 -5.41 -5.39 4.20
N VAL A 282 -4.85 -4.67 5.16
CA VAL A 282 -3.82 -5.20 6.07
C VAL A 282 -4.18 -4.96 7.54
N SER A 283 -3.61 -5.78 8.40
CA SER A 283 -3.61 -5.61 9.85
C SER A 283 -2.18 -5.33 10.34
N LEU A 284 -1.99 -4.20 11.01
CA LEU A 284 -0.74 -3.84 11.66
C LEU A 284 -0.68 -4.48 13.03
N VAL A 285 0.23 -5.42 13.25
CA VAL A 285 0.42 -6.10 14.53
C VAL A 285 1.13 -5.14 15.49
N ARG A 286 0.51 -4.82 16.63
CA ARG A 286 1.17 -4.07 17.71
C ARG A 286 2.22 -4.98 18.36
N LYS A 287 3.45 -4.50 18.55
CA LYS A 287 4.34 -5.14 19.51
C LYS A 287 3.68 -5.00 20.88
N GLY A 288 3.35 -6.11 21.51
CA GLY A 288 2.95 -6.10 22.92
C GLY A 288 4.03 -5.42 23.75
N PRO A 289 3.71 -4.85 24.94
CA PRO A 289 4.73 -4.41 25.87
C PRO A 289 5.66 -5.61 26.12
N GLY A 290 6.96 -5.42 25.79
CA GLY A 290 7.97 -6.46 25.96
C GLY A 290 7.89 -6.97 27.40
N ARG A 291 7.85 -8.27 27.57
CA ARG A 291 8.31 -8.88 28.82
C ARG A 291 9.84 -8.84 28.69
N ASP A 292 10.44 -7.85 29.35
CA ASP A 292 11.88 -7.83 29.59
C ASP A 292 12.28 -9.08 30.41
#